data_becab89dbeb8708e26846bb320e8e7c9
#
_entry.id   becab89dbeb8708e26846bb320e8e7c9
#
_cell.length_a   1.000
_cell.length_b   1.000
_cell.length_c   1.000
_cell.angle_alpha   90.00
_cell.angle_beta   90.00
_cell.angle_gamma   90.00
#
_symmetry.space_group_name_H-M   'P 1'
#
loop_
_entity.id
_entity.type
_entity.pdbx_description
1 polymer ?
#
loop_
_entity_poly.entity_id
_entity_poly.type
_entity_poly.pdbx_seq_one_letter_code
_entity_poly.pdbx_strand_id
1 'polypeptide(L)'
;MAAETRVTENCAVENGVCSSESVSGAEDVWSGNLSDASSADHLVVMVHGILGSSSDWKFGAEQFVRILPDKVFVHCSERNMAKLTLDGVDVMGERLAAEVLEVIKQKPGLRKISFVAHSVGGLVARYAIGRLFRPHRREKSEDLLPNSCEEESKSSIGGLEPMNFITVATPHLGSRGNKQVPFLFGVPVFEKVAGLFVHWIFKKTGRHLFLTDDDGGKPPLLKRMVEDYGELYFMSALGSFKRRVVYSNVGYDHIVGWRTSSIRRNSELPKWDDSLNEKYPHIVYEEHCKAYDVEQNEPTVTGDDGTDELEEELVTGLSRVSWEKIDVSFHSSRLRFAAHSVIQVKDYYMHSEGADVIQHIIDHFLI
;
A
#
# COMPACT_ATOMS: atom_id res chain seq x y z
N MET A 1 -1.20 44.87 42.22
CA MET A 1 -2.01 43.67 42.45
C MET A 1 -2.77 43.40 41.17
N ALA A 2 -2.23 42.52 40.33
CA ALA A 2 -2.85 42.10 39.06
C ALA A 2 -3.34 40.65 39.29
N ALA A 3 -4.62 40.41 39.05
CA ALA A 3 -5.25 39.10 39.18
C ALA A 3 -5.02 38.31 37.90
N GLU A 4 -4.39 37.15 38.03
CA GLU A 4 -4.28 36.15 36.98
C GLU A 4 -5.63 35.43 36.82
N THR A 5 -6.21 35.55 35.61
CA THR A 5 -7.40 34.78 35.24
C THR A 5 -6.92 33.48 34.57
N ARG A 6 -7.04 32.36 35.28
CA ARG A 6 -6.90 31.03 34.70
C ARG A 6 -8.10 30.74 33.83
N VAL A 7 -7.87 30.57 32.53
CA VAL A 7 -8.83 29.98 31.61
C VAL A 7 -8.66 28.45 31.69
N THR A 8 -9.66 27.77 32.20
CA THR A 8 -9.78 26.31 32.16
C THR A 8 -10.47 25.97 30.83
N GLU A 9 -9.75 25.47 29.88
CA GLU A 9 -10.35 24.86 28.69
C GLU A 9 -10.87 23.46 29.03
N ASN A 10 -12.19 23.31 28.99
CA ASN A 10 -12.86 22.01 29.05
C ASN A 10 -12.71 21.34 27.70
N CYS A 11 -11.88 20.31 27.62
CA CYS A 11 -11.84 19.40 26.49
C CYS A 11 -13.02 18.43 26.61
N ALA A 12 -14.01 18.53 25.72
CA ALA A 12 -15.10 17.57 25.65
C ALA A 12 -14.57 16.28 25.00
N VAL A 13 -14.62 15.18 25.72
CA VAL A 13 -14.33 13.84 25.25
C VAL A 13 -15.57 13.31 24.54
N GLU A 14 -15.64 13.39 23.23
CA GLU A 14 -16.59 12.60 22.44
C GLU A 14 -15.84 11.45 21.76
N ASN A 15 -16.23 10.24 22.13
CA ASN A 15 -15.96 8.97 21.44
C ASN A 15 -14.50 8.57 21.18
N GLY A 16 -13.62 8.60 22.19
CA GLY A 16 -12.36 7.83 22.15
C GLY A 16 -11.33 8.19 21.07
N VAL A 17 -11.51 9.30 20.35
CA VAL A 17 -10.61 9.78 19.30
C VAL A 17 -10.06 11.13 19.72
N CYS A 18 -8.82 11.16 20.15
CA CYS A 18 -8.12 12.39 20.47
C CYS A 18 -7.24 12.82 19.29
N SER A 19 -7.63 13.90 18.60
CA SER A 19 -6.74 14.60 17.69
C SER A 19 -5.92 15.60 18.48
N SER A 20 -4.66 15.33 18.75
CA SER A 20 -3.74 16.30 19.34
C SER A 20 -2.71 16.73 18.29
N GLU A 21 -2.79 17.99 17.88
CA GLU A 21 -1.63 18.70 17.38
C GLU A 21 -0.69 18.94 18.55
N SER A 22 0.33 18.12 18.72
CA SER A 22 1.53 18.47 19.50
C SER A 22 2.68 17.52 19.19
N VAL A 23 3.79 18.15 18.91
CA VAL A 23 5.12 17.58 18.71
C VAL A 23 5.55 16.82 19.96
N SER A 24 5.83 15.56 19.81
CA SER A 24 6.60 14.60 20.60
C SER A 24 5.80 13.38 21.09
N GLY A 25 6.14 12.23 20.54
CA GLY A 25 5.71 10.89 20.97
C GLY A 25 4.44 10.43 20.25
N ALA A 26 4.63 9.66 19.16
CA ALA A 26 3.55 8.97 18.49
C ALA A 26 2.92 7.95 19.46
N GLU A 27 1.82 8.31 20.08
CA GLU A 27 0.92 7.34 20.71
C GLU A 27 -0.04 6.87 19.62
N ASP A 28 -0.12 5.55 19.44
CA ASP A 28 -1.02 4.92 18.50
C ASP A 28 -2.48 5.20 18.87
N VAL A 29 -3.09 6.13 18.20
CA VAL A 29 -4.43 6.66 18.46
C VAL A 29 -5.53 5.61 18.24
N TRP A 30 -5.19 4.46 17.62
CA TRP A 30 -6.15 3.46 17.17
C TRP A 30 -6.17 2.15 17.99
N SER A 31 -5.34 2.01 19.02
CA SER A 31 -5.50 0.94 20.00
C SER A 31 -6.64 1.30 20.95
N GLY A 32 -7.80 0.71 20.75
CA GLY A 32 -8.96 0.92 21.61
C GLY A 32 -8.61 0.68 23.09
N ASN A 33 -9.00 1.62 23.95
CA ASN A 33 -8.90 1.64 25.41
C ASN A 33 -7.56 1.20 26.02
N LEU A 34 -6.86 2.14 26.59
CA LEU A 34 -5.68 2.04 27.45
C LEU A 34 -5.95 1.29 28.79
N SER A 35 -6.56 0.12 28.73
CA SER A 35 -6.64 -0.77 29.88
C SER A 35 -6.15 -2.14 29.46
N ASP A 36 -4.95 -2.46 29.93
CA ASP A 36 -4.28 -3.76 29.84
C ASP A 36 -3.83 -4.21 28.43
N ALA A 37 -2.56 -4.62 28.36
CA ALA A 37 -1.86 -5.15 27.21
C ALA A 37 -2.81 -5.86 26.25
N SER A 38 -3.21 -5.16 25.17
CA SER A 38 -4.04 -5.76 24.13
C SER A 38 -3.38 -7.07 23.71
N SER A 39 -4.13 -8.16 23.70
CA SER A 39 -3.66 -9.48 23.30
C SER A 39 -3.34 -9.55 21.81
N ALA A 40 -3.51 -8.46 21.07
CA ALA A 40 -3.27 -8.36 19.65
C ALA A 40 -1.82 -8.67 19.28
N ASP A 41 -1.61 -9.71 18.52
CA ASP A 41 -0.30 -10.17 18.04
C ASP A 41 -0.02 -9.81 16.58
N HIS A 42 -0.96 -9.17 15.88
CA HIS A 42 -0.90 -8.88 14.46
C HIS A 42 -0.85 -7.38 14.18
N LEU A 43 0.29 -6.88 13.74
CA LEU A 43 0.48 -5.50 13.32
C LEU A 43 -0.11 -5.28 11.92
N VAL A 44 -1.02 -4.31 11.78
CA VAL A 44 -1.53 -3.81 10.50
C VAL A 44 -0.98 -2.41 10.27
N VAL A 45 -0.10 -2.26 9.29
CA VAL A 45 0.50 -0.97 8.91
C VAL A 45 -0.32 -0.37 7.77
N MET A 46 -0.96 0.78 8.01
CA MET A 46 -1.72 1.51 7.00
C MET A 46 -0.89 2.66 6.43
N VAL A 47 -0.76 2.73 5.09
CA VAL A 47 0.12 3.69 4.40
C VAL A 47 -0.69 4.54 3.45
N HIS A 48 -0.71 5.84 3.69
CA HIS A 48 -1.44 6.83 2.88
C HIS A 48 -0.75 7.16 1.55
N GLY A 49 -1.48 7.84 0.66
CA GLY A 49 -1.01 8.26 -0.65
C GLY A 49 -0.27 9.59 -0.66
N ILE A 50 -0.05 10.13 -1.88
CA ILE A 50 0.63 11.41 -2.12
C ILE A 50 -0.13 12.56 -1.46
N LEU A 51 0.62 13.50 -0.84
CA LEU A 51 0.09 14.64 -0.07
C LEU A 51 -0.91 14.24 1.04
N GLY A 52 -0.96 12.95 1.37
CA GLY A 52 -1.82 12.40 2.41
C GLY A 52 -1.24 12.51 3.81
N SER A 53 -1.96 11.93 4.76
CA SER A 53 -1.58 11.82 6.16
C SER A 53 -2.19 10.56 6.79
N SER A 54 -1.84 10.24 8.04
CA SER A 54 -2.42 9.13 8.81
C SER A 54 -3.95 9.21 8.89
N SER A 55 -4.53 10.42 8.92
CA SER A 55 -5.98 10.63 8.94
C SER A 55 -6.72 10.09 7.72
N ASP A 56 -6.04 9.90 6.58
CA ASP A 56 -6.63 9.33 5.37
C ASP A 56 -7.12 7.88 5.58
N TRP A 57 -6.57 7.19 6.57
CA TRP A 57 -6.94 5.84 6.96
C TRP A 57 -7.83 5.76 8.21
N LYS A 58 -8.29 6.91 8.74
CA LYS A 58 -9.08 6.95 9.97
C LYS A 58 -10.25 5.97 9.93
N PHE A 59 -11.11 6.04 8.91
CA PHE A 59 -12.24 5.14 8.78
C PHE A 59 -11.81 3.67 8.71
N GLY A 60 -10.84 3.34 7.84
CA GLY A 60 -10.34 1.97 7.70
C GLY A 60 -9.80 1.41 9.01
N ALA A 61 -8.99 2.18 9.73
CA ALA A 61 -8.42 1.78 11.01
C ALA A 61 -9.49 1.52 12.08
N GLU A 62 -10.49 2.42 12.19
CA GLU A 62 -11.63 2.26 13.10
C GLU A 62 -12.41 0.97 12.79
N GLN A 63 -12.66 0.65 11.50
CA GLN A 63 -13.36 -0.57 11.12
C GLN A 63 -12.54 -1.82 11.45
N PHE A 64 -11.22 -1.83 11.20
CA PHE A 64 -10.34 -2.96 11.55
C PHE A 64 -10.38 -3.24 13.05
N VAL A 65 -10.20 -2.22 13.89
CA VAL A 65 -10.24 -2.37 15.36
C VAL A 65 -11.63 -2.81 15.85
N ARG A 66 -12.70 -2.27 15.24
CA ARG A 66 -14.07 -2.61 15.63
C ARG A 66 -14.46 -4.04 15.29
N ILE A 67 -14.01 -4.55 14.12
CA ILE A 67 -14.41 -5.89 13.61
C ILE A 67 -13.48 -6.98 14.12
N LEU A 68 -12.21 -6.66 14.32
CA LEU A 68 -11.16 -7.59 14.76
C LEU A 68 -10.56 -7.17 16.12
N PRO A 69 -11.40 -6.93 17.14
CA PRO A 69 -10.91 -6.54 18.46
C PRO A 69 -9.97 -7.62 19.00
N ASP A 70 -8.94 -7.24 19.74
CA ASP A 70 -7.93 -8.13 20.36
C ASP A 70 -7.14 -9.03 19.36
N LYS A 71 -7.35 -8.85 18.05
CA LYS A 71 -6.62 -9.59 17.00
C LYS A 71 -5.57 -8.72 16.33
N VAL A 72 -5.88 -7.46 16.08
CA VAL A 72 -5.03 -6.55 15.32
C VAL A 72 -4.64 -5.33 16.13
N PHE A 73 -3.41 -4.90 15.95
CA PHE A 73 -2.90 -3.60 16.35
C PHE A 73 -2.68 -2.78 15.08
N VAL A 74 -3.44 -1.70 14.89
CA VAL A 74 -3.40 -0.88 13.67
C VAL A 74 -2.52 0.33 13.89
N HIS A 75 -1.53 0.51 13.02
CA HIS A 75 -0.65 1.65 12.95
C HIS A 75 -0.81 2.39 11.63
N CYS A 76 -1.27 3.64 11.66
CA CYS A 76 -1.33 4.53 10.49
C CYS A 76 -0.02 5.30 10.38
N SER A 77 0.74 5.09 9.27
CA SER A 77 2.05 5.72 9.08
C SER A 77 1.98 7.25 9.06
N GLU A 78 2.90 7.90 9.77
CA GLU A 78 2.94 9.36 9.95
C GLU A 78 4.22 10.01 9.43
N ARG A 79 5.33 9.24 9.26
CA ARG A 79 6.63 9.83 8.90
C ARG A 79 6.74 10.39 7.49
N ASN A 80 5.75 10.13 6.65
CA ASN A 80 5.73 10.57 5.25
C ASN A 80 4.56 11.54 4.95
N MET A 81 4.04 12.28 5.92
CA MET A 81 2.87 13.14 5.71
C MET A 81 3.13 14.33 4.80
N ALA A 82 2.08 14.79 4.11
CA ALA A 82 2.03 16.02 3.31
C ALA A 82 3.18 16.10 2.28
N LYS A 83 3.99 17.15 2.33
CA LYS A 83 5.08 17.40 1.36
C LYS A 83 6.21 16.36 1.42
N LEU A 84 6.34 15.60 2.52
CA LEU A 84 7.33 14.52 2.64
C LEU A 84 7.04 13.36 1.69
N THR A 85 5.81 13.22 1.19
CA THR A 85 5.44 12.27 0.14
C THR A 85 6.06 12.57 -1.23
N LEU A 86 6.71 13.71 -1.39
CA LEU A 86 7.35 14.14 -2.64
C LEU A 86 8.85 13.81 -2.69
N ASP A 87 9.42 13.25 -1.61
CA ASP A 87 10.86 13.01 -1.47
C ASP A 87 11.36 11.76 -2.22
N GLY A 88 10.46 10.99 -2.82
CA GLY A 88 10.76 9.76 -3.57
C GLY A 88 10.39 8.50 -2.80
N VAL A 89 9.99 7.46 -3.55
CA VAL A 89 9.55 6.16 -3.00
C VAL A 89 10.64 5.51 -2.13
N ASP A 90 11.90 5.63 -2.52
CA ASP A 90 13.05 5.11 -1.77
C ASP A 90 13.20 5.78 -0.39
N VAL A 91 13.21 7.12 -0.36
CA VAL A 91 13.35 7.88 0.89
C VAL A 91 12.14 7.64 1.81
N MET A 92 10.94 7.63 1.23
CA MET A 92 9.71 7.33 1.98
C MET A 92 9.71 5.89 2.50
N GLY A 93 10.21 4.94 1.70
CA GLY A 93 10.30 3.53 2.09
C GLY A 93 11.28 3.30 3.25
N GLU A 94 12.43 3.97 3.27
CA GLU A 94 13.37 3.93 4.40
C GLU A 94 12.75 4.52 5.68
N ARG A 95 12.00 5.65 5.56
CA ARG A 95 11.29 6.24 6.71
C ARG A 95 10.23 5.28 7.25
N LEU A 96 9.44 4.67 6.37
CA LEU A 96 8.42 3.69 6.76
C LEU A 96 9.05 2.45 7.40
N ALA A 97 10.16 1.94 6.86
CA ALA A 97 10.87 0.81 7.45
C ALA A 97 11.37 1.12 8.87
N ALA A 98 11.94 2.30 9.07
CA ALA A 98 12.38 2.75 10.39
C ALA A 98 11.21 2.93 11.38
N GLU A 99 10.07 3.47 10.90
CA GLU A 99 8.84 3.64 11.68
C GLU A 99 8.29 2.28 12.13
N VAL A 100 8.18 1.31 11.22
CA VAL A 100 7.70 -0.04 11.52
C VAL A 100 8.60 -0.73 12.57
N LEU A 101 9.92 -0.62 12.46
CA LEU A 101 10.83 -1.20 13.46
C LEU A 101 10.67 -0.57 14.84
N GLU A 102 10.36 0.72 14.90
CA GLU A 102 10.08 1.40 16.17
C GLU A 102 8.79 0.90 16.80
N VAL A 103 7.71 0.76 16.03
CA VAL A 103 6.43 0.18 16.50
C VAL A 103 6.63 -1.24 17.01
N ILE A 104 7.36 -2.08 16.28
CA ILE A 104 7.67 -3.46 16.71
C ILE A 104 8.44 -3.47 18.04
N LYS A 105 9.40 -2.55 18.20
CA LYS A 105 10.16 -2.42 19.45
C LYS A 105 9.28 -2.00 20.64
N GLN A 106 8.31 -1.12 20.40
CA GLN A 106 7.40 -0.63 21.45
C GLN A 106 6.35 -1.69 21.85
N LYS A 107 6.05 -2.65 20.96
CA LYS A 107 5.02 -3.69 21.16
C LYS A 107 5.63 -5.10 21.02
N PRO A 108 6.34 -5.60 22.04
CA PRO A 108 7.08 -6.87 21.94
C PRO A 108 6.18 -8.12 21.81
N GLY A 109 4.87 -7.99 22.02
CA GLY A 109 3.88 -9.05 21.82
C GLY A 109 3.55 -9.37 20.36
N LEU A 110 3.91 -8.49 19.43
CA LEU A 110 3.62 -8.67 18.00
C LEU A 110 4.34 -9.89 17.42
N ARG A 111 3.63 -10.65 16.57
CA ARG A 111 4.11 -11.87 15.90
C ARG A 111 3.91 -11.83 14.40
N LYS A 112 2.89 -11.12 13.92
CA LYS A 112 2.44 -11.08 12.54
C LYS A 112 2.44 -9.65 12.03
N ILE A 113 2.62 -9.46 10.71
CA ILE A 113 2.58 -8.15 10.08
C ILE A 113 1.79 -8.20 8.77
N SER A 114 0.98 -7.17 8.55
CA SER A 114 0.28 -6.90 7.30
C SER A 114 0.40 -5.44 6.92
N PHE A 115 0.32 -5.17 5.62
CA PHE A 115 0.29 -3.82 5.07
C PHE A 115 -1.02 -3.60 4.32
N VAL A 116 -1.65 -2.43 4.52
CA VAL A 116 -2.78 -1.93 3.74
C VAL A 116 -2.41 -0.53 3.25
N ALA A 117 -2.21 -0.37 1.95
CA ALA A 117 -1.58 0.84 1.42
C ALA A 117 -2.36 1.42 0.24
N HIS A 118 -2.55 2.74 0.22
CA HIS A 118 -3.28 3.45 -0.81
C HIS A 118 -2.35 4.23 -1.73
N SER A 119 -2.65 4.23 -3.04
CA SER A 119 -1.98 5.05 -4.03
C SER A 119 -0.45 4.83 -4.02
N VAL A 120 0.37 5.89 -4.05
CA VAL A 120 1.83 5.79 -3.96
C VAL A 120 2.29 5.09 -2.68
N GLY A 121 1.47 5.09 -1.63
CA GLY A 121 1.75 4.37 -0.39
C GLY A 121 2.01 2.87 -0.59
N GLY A 122 1.38 2.24 -1.61
CA GLY A 122 1.66 0.85 -1.97
C GLY A 122 3.08 0.64 -2.52
N LEU A 123 3.62 1.61 -3.25
CA LEU A 123 5.01 1.56 -3.70
C LEU A 123 5.99 1.78 -2.53
N VAL A 124 5.64 2.69 -1.62
CA VAL A 124 6.40 2.93 -0.38
C VAL A 124 6.42 1.68 0.50
N ALA A 125 5.29 1.01 0.64
CA ALA A 125 5.19 -0.26 1.37
C ALA A 125 6.03 -1.37 0.69
N ARG A 126 5.99 -1.49 -0.65
CA ARG A 126 6.86 -2.43 -1.40
C ARG A 126 8.35 -2.18 -1.15
N TYR A 127 8.76 -0.92 -1.10
CA TYR A 127 10.14 -0.59 -0.77
C TYR A 127 10.48 -0.96 0.68
N ALA A 128 9.64 -0.57 1.62
CA ALA A 128 9.85 -0.81 3.05
C ALA A 128 9.95 -2.30 3.38
N ILE A 129 9.09 -3.16 2.79
CA ILE A 129 9.19 -4.61 3.04
C ILE A 129 10.49 -5.20 2.49
N GLY A 130 10.97 -4.74 1.32
CA GLY A 130 12.27 -5.14 0.77
C GLY A 130 13.43 -4.79 1.70
N ARG A 131 13.33 -3.66 2.40
CA ARG A 131 14.32 -3.21 3.41
C ARG A 131 14.22 -3.98 4.72
N LEU A 132 13.01 -4.37 5.12
CA LEU A 132 12.72 -5.07 6.38
C LEU A 132 12.89 -6.58 6.29
N PHE A 133 12.97 -7.15 5.08
CA PHE A 133 13.02 -8.58 4.87
C PHE A 133 14.27 -9.19 5.46
N ARG A 134 14.07 -10.31 6.14
CA ARG A 134 15.13 -11.17 6.65
C ARG A 134 14.95 -12.57 6.06
N PRO A 135 15.88 -13.00 5.18
CA PRO A 135 15.80 -14.32 4.57
C PRO A 135 15.97 -15.41 5.64
N HIS A 136 15.44 -16.58 5.34
CA HIS A 136 15.64 -17.79 6.14
C HIS A 136 17.14 -18.05 6.26
N ARG A 137 17.71 -18.05 7.47
CA ARG A 137 19.07 -18.46 7.73
C ARG A 137 19.08 -19.97 7.93
N ARG A 138 19.55 -20.72 6.94
CA ARG A 138 20.06 -22.07 7.19
C ARG A 138 21.37 -21.93 7.94
N GLU A 139 21.39 -22.14 9.23
CA GLU A 139 22.62 -22.36 9.95
C GLU A 139 23.19 -23.68 9.46
N LYS A 140 24.28 -23.64 8.69
CA LYS A 140 25.12 -24.79 8.48
C LYS A 140 25.89 -25.02 9.79
N SER A 141 25.25 -25.73 10.72
CA SER A 141 25.95 -26.31 11.84
C SER A 141 26.68 -27.56 11.35
N GLU A 142 27.97 -27.41 11.01
CA GLU A 142 28.87 -28.55 10.72
C GLU A 142 29.25 -29.35 11.99
N ASP A 143 28.88 -28.92 13.18
CA ASP A 143 29.18 -29.64 14.43
C ASP A 143 28.14 -29.29 15.50
N LEU A 144 27.06 -30.07 15.62
CA LEU A 144 26.38 -30.24 16.93
C LEU A 144 25.31 -31.35 16.85
N LEU A 145 25.19 -32.09 17.96
CA LEU A 145 24.40 -33.26 18.28
C LEU A 145 22.94 -33.26 17.85
N PRO A 146 22.32 -34.44 17.54
CA PRO A 146 21.00 -34.58 16.92
C PRO A 146 19.83 -34.50 17.91
N ASN A 147 19.72 -33.47 18.77
CA ASN A 147 18.61 -33.37 19.73
C ASN A 147 18.21 -31.93 20.11
N SER A 148 18.45 -30.95 19.27
CA SER A 148 17.77 -29.62 19.44
C SER A 148 16.60 -29.56 18.47
N CYS A 149 15.39 -29.29 18.98
CA CYS A 149 14.24 -28.89 18.16
C CYS A 149 14.63 -27.70 17.32
N GLU A 150 14.99 -27.93 16.05
CA GLU A 150 15.25 -26.87 15.08
C GLU A 150 13.92 -26.13 14.84
N GLU A 151 13.71 -25.01 15.51
CA GLU A 151 12.76 -24.02 15.03
C GLU A 151 13.30 -23.54 13.68
N GLU A 152 12.76 -24.09 12.58
CA GLU A 152 13.00 -23.56 11.23
C GLU A 152 12.68 -22.07 11.23
N SER A 153 13.72 -21.25 11.22
CA SER A 153 13.60 -19.80 11.19
C SER A 153 13.00 -19.40 9.85
N LYS A 154 11.69 -19.21 9.80
CA LYS A 154 10.96 -18.73 8.60
C LYS A 154 11.44 -17.33 8.20
N SER A 155 11.33 -17.01 6.90
CA SER A 155 11.55 -15.64 6.43
C SER A 155 10.59 -14.66 7.12
N SER A 156 11.06 -13.45 7.43
CA SER A 156 10.28 -12.49 8.23
C SER A 156 10.43 -11.05 7.70
N ILE A 157 9.45 -10.21 8.05
CA ILE A 157 9.48 -8.76 7.82
C ILE A 157 9.66 -8.07 9.17
N GLY A 158 10.84 -7.46 9.37
CA GLY A 158 11.17 -6.86 10.67
C GLY A 158 11.17 -7.84 11.86
N GLY A 159 11.28 -9.15 11.60
CA GLY A 159 11.18 -10.21 12.60
C GLY A 159 9.77 -10.77 12.82
N LEU A 160 8.76 -10.28 12.10
CA LEU A 160 7.37 -10.73 12.19
C LEU A 160 6.99 -11.60 10.98
N GLU A 161 6.01 -12.50 11.17
CA GLU A 161 5.45 -13.33 10.10
C GLU A 161 4.62 -12.50 9.13
N PRO A 162 4.96 -12.45 7.81
CA PRO A 162 4.23 -11.68 6.81
C PRO A 162 2.90 -12.35 6.44
N MET A 163 1.77 -11.66 6.68
CA MET A 163 0.44 -12.20 6.44
C MET A 163 -0.21 -11.64 5.19
N ASN A 164 -0.61 -10.36 5.19
CA ASN A 164 -1.32 -9.75 4.06
C ASN A 164 -0.53 -8.55 3.52
N PHE A 165 -0.41 -8.48 2.19
CA PHE A 165 0.06 -7.31 1.49
C PHE A 165 -1.05 -6.80 0.57
N ILE A 166 -1.74 -5.75 0.99
CA ILE A 166 -2.94 -5.23 0.33
C ILE A 166 -2.66 -3.83 -0.18
N THR A 167 -2.94 -3.60 -1.46
CA THR A 167 -2.83 -2.27 -2.06
C THR A 167 -4.16 -1.84 -2.67
N VAL A 168 -4.45 -0.54 -2.56
CA VAL A 168 -5.69 0.08 -3.01
C VAL A 168 -5.32 1.23 -3.96
N ALA A 169 -5.74 1.13 -5.21
CA ALA A 169 -5.46 2.11 -6.27
C ALA A 169 -3.97 2.51 -6.35
N THR A 170 -3.05 1.54 -6.28
CA THR A 170 -1.59 1.78 -6.30
C THR A 170 -1.05 1.71 -7.73
N PRO A 171 -0.22 2.68 -8.19
CA PRO A 171 0.38 2.66 -9.52
C PRO A 171 1.58 1.72 -9.61
N HIS A 172 1.34 0.40 -9.57
CA HIS A 172 2.39 -0.64 -9.54
C HIS A 172 3.33 -0.62 -10.73
N LEU A 173 2.84 -0.21 -11.90
CA LEU A 173 3.57 -0.10 -13.16
C LEU A 173 4.03 1.34 -13.45
N GLY A 174 3.89 2.23 -12.47
CA GLY A 174 4.08 3.66 -12.68
C GLY A 174 2.88 4.33 -13.37
N SER A 175 3.12 5.55 -13.84
CA SER A 175 2.11 6.40 -14.50
C SER A 175 2.51 6.79 -15.92
N ARG A 176 3.54 6.14 -16.51
CA ARG A 176 3.98 6.33 -17.90
C ARG A 176 2.99 5.64 -18.83
N GLY A 177 2.66 6.25 -19.95
CA GLY A 177 1.78 5.62 -20.96
C GLY A 177 0.28 5.72 -20.71
N ASN A 178 -0.16 6.02 -19.53
CA ASN A 178 -1.54 6.42 -19.30
C ASN A 178 -1.68 7.88 -19.71
N LYS A 179 -2.50 8.19 -20.72
CA LYS A 179 -2.86 9.56 -21.15
C LYS A 179 -3.56 10.36 -20.04
N GLN A 180 -3.44 9.92 -18.83
CA GLN A 180 -4.00 10.43 -17.59
C GLN A 180 -2.94 11.26 -16.87
N VAL A 181 -2.69 12.47 -17.38
CA VAL A 181 -2.01 13.49 -16.57
C VAL A 181 -3.07 14.10 -15.64
N PRO A 182 -3.00 13.85 -14.32
CA PRO A 182 -4.13 14.03 -13.40
C PRO A 182 -4.64 15.48 -13.27
N PHE A 183 -3.95 16.48 -13.78
CA PHE A 183 -4.27 17.89 -13.53
C PHE A 183 -4.43 18.76 -14.78
N LEU A 184 -4.43 18.21 -15.98
CA LEU A 184 -4.44 19.01 -17.21
C LEU A 184 -5.64 18.71 -18.12
N PHE A 185 -6.85 18.75 -17.59
CA PHE A 185 -8.14 18.91 -18.31
C PHE A 185 -8.23 18.38 -19.77
N GLY A 186 -7.49 17.33 -20.12
CA GLY A 186 -7.61 16.71 -21.45
C GLY A 186 -7.19 17.60 -22.64
N VAL A 187 -6.34 18.61 -22.44
CA VAL A 187 -5.87 19.48 -23.53
C VAL A 187 -4.60 18.91 -24.17
N PRO A 188 -4.65 18.44 -25.44
CA PRO A 188 -3.53 17.72 -26.09
C PRO A 188 -2.22 18.51 -26.21
N VAL A 189 -2.28 19.83 -26.12
CA VAL A 189 -1.12 20.72 -26.26
C VAL A 189 -0.21 20.65 -25.04
N PHE A 190 -0.74 20.21 -23.87
CA PHE A 190 0.03 20.13 -22.64
C PHE A 190 0.74 18.80 -22.41
N GLU A 191 0.52 17.76 -23.22
CA GLU A 191 1.15 16.45 -23.04
C GLU A 191 2.69 16.50 -23.11
N LYS A 192 3.26 17.33 -24.00
CA LYS A 192 4.73 17.51 -24.11
C LYS A 192 5.33 18.38 -22.99
N VAL A 193 4.52 19.28 -22.42
CA VAL A 193 4.95 20.21 -21.35
C VAL A 193 4.60 19.64 -19.99
N ALA A 194 3.60 18.75 -19.91
CA ALA A 194 3.14 18.09 -18.69
C ALA A 194 4.25 17.32 -17.98
N GLY A 195 5.13 16.63 -18.72
CA GLY A 195 6.27 15.92 -18.13
C GLY A 195 7.19 16.82 -17.31
N LEU A 196 7.45 18.03 -17.78
CA LEU A 196 8.28 19.00 -17.04
C LEU A 196 7.54 19.60 -15.82
N PHE A 197 6.24 19.88 -15.95
CA PHE A 197 5.43 20.40 -14.83
C PHE A 197 5.21 19.34 -13.74
N VAL A 198 4.99 18.09 -14.12
CA VAL A 198 4.82 16.98 -13.18
C VAL A 198 6.12 16.73 -12.40
N HIS A 199 7.28 16.80 -13.04
CA HIS A 199 8.57 16.74 -12.36
C HIS A 199 8.75 17.89 -11.35
N TRP A 200 8.28 19.07 -11.70
CA TRP A 200 8.40 20.23 -10.80
C TRP A 200 7.45 20.13 -9.60
N ILE A 201 6.22 19.63 -9.79
CA ILE A 201 5.20 19.53 -8.74
C ILE A 201 5.46 18.31 -7.83
N PHE A 202 5.74 17.13 -8.40
CA PHE A 202 5.89 15.88 -7.64
C PHE A 202 7.33 15.49 -7.34
N LYS A 203 8.30 16.36 -7.66
CA LYS A 203 9.74 16.19 -7.34
C LYS A 203 10.25 14.77 -7.67
N LYS A 204 10.99 14.16 -6.73
CA LYS A 204 11.58 12.83 -6.90
C LYS A 204 10.51 11.72 -7.02
N THR A 205 9.39 11.83 -6.29
CA THR A 205 8.29 10.88 -6.40
C THR A 205 7.70 10.84 -7.81
N GLY A 206 7.54 12.01 -8.45
CA GLY A 206 7.12 12.09 -9.85
C GLY A 206 8.08 11.36 -10.79
N ARG A 207 9.40 11.54 -10.62
CA ARG A 207 10.40 10.84 -11.44
C ARG A 207 10.27 9.32 -11.34
N HIS A 208 10.06 8.79 -10.13
CA HIS A 208 9.85 7.37 -9.91
C HIS A 208 8.55 6.88 -10.57
N LEU A 209 7.45 7.64 -10.46
CA LEU A 209 6.17 7.27 -11.08
C LEU A 209 6.22 7.29 -12.61
N PHE A 210 6.98 8.21 -13.21
CA PHE A 210 7.13 8.31 -14.66
C PHE A 210 8.33 7.52 -15.21
N LEU A 211 9.03 6.76 -14.37
CA LEU A 211 10.18 5.92 -14.74
C LEU A 211 11.28 6.73 -15.44
N THR A 212 11.54 7.95 -14.95
CA THR A 212 12.53 8.90 -15.48
C THR A 212 13.69 9.14 -14.50
N ASP A 213 13.93 8.20 -13.60
CA ASP A 213 14.97 8.21 -12.59
C ASP A 213 16.13 7.26 -12.90
N ASP A 214 16.45 7.11 -14.18
CA ASP A 214 17.56 6.29 -14.72
C ASP A 214 18.94 6.96 -14.63
N ASP A 215 19.12 7.82 -13.65
CA ASP A 215 20.36 8.57 -13.44
C ASP A 215 21.56 7.67 -13.13
N GLY A 216 22.69 7.99 -13.75
CA GLY A 216 23.97 7.32 -13.46
C GLY A 216 24.03 5.86 -13.94
N GLY A 217 23.24 5.50 -14.95
CA GLY A 217 23.26 4.17 -15.56
C GLY A 217 22.58 3.09 -14.73
N LYS A 218 21.82 3.47 -13.70
CA LYS A 218 20.95 2.56 -12.93
C LYS A 218 19.57 2.54 -13.54
N PRO A 219 18.92 1.37 -13.67
CA PRO A 219 17.52 1.31 -14.10
C PRO A 219 16.59 2.08 -13.17
N PRO A 220 15.42 2.56 -13.66
CA PRO A 220 14.42 3.22 -12.83
C PRO A 220 14.09 2.42 -11.57
N LEU A 221 13.75 3.10 -10.47
CA LEU A 221 13.52 2.45 -9.18
C LEU A 221 12.46 1.35 -9.26
N LEU A 222 11.33 1.59 -9.93
CA LEU A 222 10.27 0.60 -10.03
C LEU A 222 10.71 -0.66 -10.78
N LYS A 223 11.61 -0.53 -11.78
CA LYS A 223 12.23 -1.68 -12.45
C LYS A 223 13.15 -2.44 -11.49
N ARG A 224 13.94 -1.76 -10.66
CA ARG A 224 14.75 -2.43 -9.62
C ARG A 224 13.89 -3.13 -8.57
N MET A 225 12.67 -2.64 -8.31
CA MET A 225 11.74 -3.20 -7.33
C MET A 225 10.98 -4.45 -7.82
N VAL A 226 11.21 -4.95 -9.02
CA VAL A 226 10.67 -6.24 -9.49
C VAL A 226 11.71 -7.37 -9.45
N GLU A 227 12.85 -7.10 -8.80
CA GLU A 227 13.91 -8.07 -8.54
C GLU A 227 14.50 -7.82 -7.14
N ASP A 228 15.24 -8.78 -6.60
CA ASP A 228 16.06 -8.52 -5.43
C ASP A 228 17.32 -7.78 -5.87
N TYR A 229 17.62 -6.66 -5.25
CA TYR A 229 18.70 -5.77 -5.69
C TYR A 229 19.62 -5.38 -4.53
N GLY A 230 20.85 -5.89 -4.55
CA GLY A 230 21.81 -5.66 -3.48
C GLY A 230 21.33 -6.22 -2.14
N GLU A 231 21.21 -5.36 -1.14
CA GLU A 231 20.67 -5.71 0.19
C GLU A 231 19.16 -5.49 0.32
N LEU A 232 18.47 -5.18 -0.78
CA LEU A 232 17.04 -4.93 -0.84
C LEU A 232 16.35 -6.13 -1.49
N TYR A 233 15.60 -6.88 -0.70
CA TYR A 233 14.96 -8.13 -1.11
C TYR A 233 13.51 -7.88 -1.51
N PHE A 234 13.26 -7.14 -2.60
CA PHE A 234 11.93 -6.67 -2.98
C PHE A 234 10.96 -7.81 -3.31
N MET A 235 11.37 -8.73 -4.19
CA MET A 235 10.50 -9.82 -4.62
C MET A 235 10.47 -10.96 -3.62
N SER A 236 11.59 -11.26 -2.95
CA SER A 236 11.61 -12.22 -1.84
C SER A 236 10.71 -11.77 -0.69
N ALA A 237 10.74 -10.48 -0.34
CA ALA A 237 9.85 -9.90 0.68
C ALA A 237 8.39 -10.00 0.26
N LEU A 238 8.07 -9.60 -0.96
CA LEU A 238 6.70 -9.65 -1.48
C LEU A 238 6.19 -11.10 -1.55
N GLY A 239 7.04 -12.03 -2.02
CA GLY A 239 6.75 -13.47 -2.09
C GLY A 239 6.50 -14.12 -0.73
N SER A 240 7.08 -13.58 0.35
CA SER A 240 6.95 -14.14 1.71
C SER A 240 5.56 -13.92 2.34
N PHE A 241 4.78 -12.95 1.87
CA PHE A 241 3.42 -12.75 2.36
C PHE A 241 2.51 -13.92 1.98
N LYS A 242 1.67 -14.36 2.91
CA LYS A 242 0.69 -15.44 2.65
C LYS A 242 -0.35 -15.01 1.62
N ARG A 243 -0.75 -13.73 1.66
CA ARG A 243 -1.77 -13.16 0.78
C ARG A 243 -1.30 -11.82 0.19
N ARG A 244 -1.45 -11.63 -1.12
CA ARG A 244 -1.19 -10.37 -1.85
C ARG A 244 -2.43 -10.00 -2.63
N VAL A 245 -2.94 -8.77 -2.41
CA VAL A 245 -4.19 -8.31 -3.01
C VAL A 245 -4.03 -6.91 -3.59
N VAL A 246 -4.58 -6.71 -4.77
CA VAL A 246 -4.74 -5.38 -5.36
C VAL A 246 -6.22 -5.05 -5.52
N TYR A 247 -6.64 -3.90 -5.03
CA TYR A 247 -7.96 -3.30 -5.28
C TYR A 247 -7.79 -2.18 -6.30
N SER A 248 -8.54 -2.24 -7.39
CA SER A 248 -8.33 -1.38 -8.55
C SER A 248 -9.63 -0.79 -9.06
N ASN A 249 -9.69 0.53 -9.25
CA ASN A 249 -10.82 1.17 -9.90
C ASN A 249 -10.85 0.83 -11.39
N VAL A 250 -11.98 0.28 -11.90
CA VAL A 250 -12.15 -0.02 -13.32
C VAL A 250 -12.34 1.22 -14.19
N GLY A 251 -12.68 2.36 -13.57
CA GLY A 251 -12.88 3.64 -14.27
C GLY A 251 -12.97 4.81 -13.32
N TYR A 252 -13.00 6.02 -13.88
CA TYR A 252 -13.12 7.31 -13.17
C TYR A 252 -12.01 7.62 -12.14
N ASP A 253 -10.98 6.78 -12.03
CA ASP A 253 -9.77 7.13 -11.32
C ASP A 253 -8.83 7.86 -12.30
N HIS A 254 -8.82 9.17 -12.21
CA HIS A 254 -8.00 10.03 -13.07
C HIS A 254 -6.55 10.17 -12.57
N ILE A 255 -6.23 9.57 -11.42
CA ILE A 255 -4.91 9.63 -10.79
C ILE A 255 -4.13 8.35 -11.07
N VAL A 256 -4.78 7.20 -10.89
CA VAL A 256 -4.17 5.87 -11.09
C VAL A 256 -5.07 5.04 -12.01
N GLY A 257 -4.54 4.69 -13.17
CA GLY A 257 -5.28 3.88 -14.13
C GLY A 257 -5.52 2.44 -13.69
N TRP A 258 -6.56 1.82 -14.20
CA TRP A 258 -6.94 0.45 -13.88
C TRP A 258 -5.83 -0.56 -14.15
N ARG A 259 -5.17 -0.48 -15.32
CA ARG A 259 -4.09 -1.37 -15.72
C ARG A 259 -2.93 -1.38 -14.72
N THR A 260 -2.44 -0.20 -14.34
CA THR A 260 -1.31 -0.08 -13.43
C THR A 260 -1.65 -0.50 -12.00
N SER A 261 -2.89 -0.25 -11.54
CA SER A 261 -3.32 -0.65 -10.19
C SER A 261 -3.63 -2.15 -10.08
N SER A 262 -4.07 -2.77 -11.17
CA SER A 262 -4.41 -4.21 -11.20
C SER A 262 -3.26 -5.12 -11.65
N ILE A 263 -2.09 -4.56 -11.98
CA ILE A 263 -0.93 -5.32 -12.48
C ILE A 263 -1.35 -6.19 -13.68
N ARG A 264 -1.94 -5.56 -14.72
CA ARG A 264 -2.42 -6.25 -15.92
C ARG A 264 -1.91 -5.57 -17.19
N ARG A 265 -1.76 -6.37 -18.26
CA ARG A 265 -1.65 -5.87 -19.63
C ARG A 265 -3.01 -5.35 -20.10
N ASN A 266 -3.04 -4.57 -21.19
CA ASN A 266 -4.31 -4.13 -21.78
C ASN A 266 -5.18 -5.31 -22.22
N SER A 267 -4.58 -6.34 -22.79
CA SER A 267 -5.22 -7.57 -23.24
C SER A 267 -5.78 -8.44 -22.10
N GLU A 268 -5.31 -8.23 -20.86
CA GLU A 268 -5.72 -8.99 -19.69
C GLU A 268 -6.84 -8.30 -18.89
N LEU A 269 -7.26 -7.08 -19.28
CA LEU A 269 -8.35 -6.39 -18.60
C LEU A 269 -9.67 -7.14 -18.82
N PRO A 270 -10.34 -7.60 -17.74
CA PRO A 270 -11.57 -8.36 -17.88
C PRO A 270 -12.74 -7.47 -18.33
N LYS A 271 -13.72 -8.11 -18.96
CA LYS A 271 -15.05 -7.52 -19.08
C LYS A 271 -15.76 -7.69 -17.75
N TRP A 272 -16.39 -6.65 -17.29
CA TRP A 272 -17.11 -6.66 -16.03
C TRP A 272 -18.54 -6.10 -16.24
N ASP A 273 -19.46 -6.56 -15.42
CA ASP A 273 -20.84 -6.08 -15.33
C ASP A 273 -21.07 -5.51 -13.93
N ASP A 274 -22.16 -4.80 -13.73
CA ASP A 274 -22.53 -4.28 -12.41
C ASP A 274 -22.62 -5.44 -11.41
N SER A 275 -22.13 -5.21 -10.20
CA SER A 275 -22.14 -6.23 -9.15
C SER A 275 -23.57 -6.59 -8.76
N LEU A 276 -23.84 -7.88 -8.67
CA LEU A 276 -25.08 -8.44 -8.09
C LEU A 276 -24.92 -8.76 -6.60
N ASN A 277 -23.75 -8.48 -6.02
CA ASN A 277 -23.46 -8.78 -4.63
C ASN A 277 -23.98 -7.66 -3.72
N GLU A 278 -25.08 -7.93 -3.00
CA GLU A 278 -25.68 -6.97 -2.08
C GLU A 278 -24.76 -6.55 -0.94
N LYS A 279 -23.82 -7.42 -0.54
CA LYS A 279 -22.86 -7.15 0.54
C LYS A 279 -21.73 -6.22 0.10
N TYR A 280 -21.27 -6.37 -1.15
CA TYR A 280 -20.16 -5.61 -1.73
C TYR A 280 -20.59 -5.05 -3.10
N PRO A 281 -21.46 -4.06 -3.12
CA PRO A 281 -22.06 -3.55 -4.38
C PRO A 281 -21.04 -2.92 -5.34
N HIS A 282 -19.87 -2.50 -4.85
CA HIS A 282 -18.84 -1.91 -5.68
C HIS A 282 -17.76 -2.92 -6.14
N ILE A 283 -17.76 -4.16 -5.64
CA ILE A 283 -16.86 -5.22 -6.14
C ILE A 283 -17.49 -5.84 -7.39
N VAL A 284 -16.88 -5.63 -8.56
CA VAL A 284 -17.45 -6.05 -9.85
C VAL A 284 -16.74 -7.25 -10.48
N TYR A 285 -15.50 -7.51 -10.08
CA TYR A 285 -14.76 -8.66 -10.58
C TYR A 285 -13.66 -9.07 -9.58
N GLU A 286 -13.48 -10.36 -9.43
CA GLU A 286 -12.44 -10.97 -8.58
C GLU A 286 -11.69 -12.05 -9.35
N GLU A 287 -10.38 -12.05 -9.26
CA GLU A 287 -9.52 -13.00 -9.93
C GLU A 287 -8.35 -13.41 -9.03
N HIS A 288 -8.04 -14.69 -9.03
CA HIS A 288 -6.86 -15.23 -8.36
C HIS A 288 -5.81 -15.66 -9.39
N CYS A 289 -4.78 -14.83 -9.57
CA CYS A 289 -3.67 -15.08 -10.48
C CYS A 289 -2.59 -15.89 -9.76
N LYS A 290 -2.27 -17.07 -10.28
CA LYS A 290 -1.12 -17.86 -9.82
C LYS A 290 0.19 -17.17 -10.23
N ALA A 291 1.27 -17.49 -9.50
CA ALA A 291 2.60 -17.06 -9.88
C ALA A 291 2.95 -17.58 -11.29
N TYR A 292 3.51 -16.69 -12.11
CA TYR A 292 3.97 -17.02 -13.46
C TYR A 292 5.34 -17.70 -13.37
N ASP A 293 5.44 -18.90 -13.91
CA ASP A 293 6.70 -19.64 -14.01
C ASP A 293 7.43 -19.27 -15.30
N VAL A 294 8.50 -18.49 -15.19
CA VAL A 294 9.29 -17.98 -16.32
C VAL A 294 9.98 -19.12 -17.08
N GLU A 295 10.26 -20.26 -16.43
CA GLU A 295 10.96 -21.38 -17.06
C GLU A 295 10.07 -22.18 -18.03
N GLN A 296 8.74 -22.08 -17.91
CA GLN A 296 7.79 -22.86 -18.72
C GLN A 296 7.11 -22.09 -19.84
N ASN A 297 7.18 -20.75 -19.83
CA ASN A 297 6.48 -19.92 -20.80
C ASN A 297 7.41 -18.82 -21.32
N GLU A 298 7.94 -18.96 -22.52
CA GLU A 298 8.52 -17.82 -23.23
C GLU A 298 7.41 -16.77 -23.43
N PRO A 299 7.66 -15.48 -23.09
CA PRO A 299 6.70 -14.45 -23.36
C PRO A 299 6.50 -14.39 -24.87
N THR A 300 5.33 -14.80 -25.36
CA THR A 300 4.90 -14.48 -26.70
C THR A 300 4.70 -12.97 -26.76
N VAL A 301 5.77 -12.25 -27.08
CA VAL A 301 5.72 -10.84 -27.44
C VAL A 301 4.96 -10.77 -28.77
N THR A 302 3.63 -10.77 -28.70
CA THR A 302 2.79 -10.34 -29.82
C THR A 302 2.90 -8.82 -29.82
N GLY A 303 3.87 -8.30 -30.57
CA GLY A 303 4.02 -6.86 -30.79
C GLY A 303 2.68 -6.29 -31.27
N ASP A 304 2.33 -5.17 -30.64
CA ASP A 304 1.28 -4.20 -30.99
C ASP A 304 0.12 -4.03 -30.00
N ASP A 305 0.37 -4.22 -28.70
CA ASP A 305 -0.60 -3.83 -27.65
C ASP A 305 -0.38 -2.37 -27.16
N GLY A 306 0.55 -1.62 -27.79
CA GLY A 306 0.87 -0.25 -27.36
C GLY A 306 1.45 -0.16 -25.94
N THR A 307 1.87 -1.29 -25.37
CA THR A 307 2.52 -1.36 -24.05
C THR A 307 3.99 -1.01 -24.19
N ASP A 308 4.49 -0.10 -23.37
CA ASP A 308 5.91 0.24 -23.29
C ASP A 308 6.69 -1.00 -22.79
N GLU A 309 7.84 -1.29 -23.41
CA GLU A 309 8.73 -2.41 -23.02
C GLU A 309 9.01 -2.44 -21.50
N LEU A 310 9.21 -1.26 -20.91
CA LEU A 310 9.48 -1.12 -19.49
C LEU A 310 8.27 -1.52 -18.62
N GLU A 311 7.05 -1.18 -19.04
CA GLU A 311 5.84 -1.61 -18.32
C GLU A 311 5.63 -3.11 -18.44
N GLU A 312 5.96 -3.72 -19.58
CA GLU A 312 5.92 -5.18 -19.78
C GLU A 312 6.87 -5.90 -18.81
N GLU A 313 8.09 -5.37 -18.64
CA GLU A 313 9.04 -5.89 -17.64
C GLU A 313 8.49 -5.80 -16.22
N LEU A 314 7.79 -4.69 -15.87
CA LEU A 314 7.17 -4.52 -14.57
C LEU A 314 6.02 -5.51 -14.33
N VAL A 315 5.12 -5.71 -15.29
CA VAL A 315 4.04 -6.70 -15.20
C VAL A 315 4.62 -8.09 -15.03
N THR A 316 5.56 -8.48 -15.91
CA THR A 316 6.20 -9.79 -15.88
C THR A 316 6.91 -10.04 -14.55
N GLY A 317 7.68 -9.06 -14.05
CA GLY A 317 8.38 -9.17 -12.77
C GLY A 317 7.43 -9.35 -11.59
N LEU A 318 6.34 -8.55 -11.52
CA LEU A 318 5.36 -8.65 -10.45
C LEU A 318 4.49 -9.91 -10.53
N SER A 319 4.33 -10.50 -11.72
CA SER A 319 3.59 -11.75 -11.92
C SER A 319 4.35 -12.99 -11.45
N ARG A 320 5.61 -12.87 -11.03
CA ARG A 320 6.38 -13.97 -10.41
C ARG A 320 5.85 -14.39 -9.03
N VAL A 321 4.94 -13.62 -8.46
CA VAL A 321 4.20 -13.99 -7.25
C VAL A 321 2.70 -14.01 -7.55
N SER A 322 1.95 -14.79 -6.77
CA SER A 322 0.49 -14.86 -6.93
C SER A 322 -0.17 -13.57 -6.43
N TRP A 323 -1.27 -13.17 -7.07
CA TRP A 323 -2.07 -12.02 -6.71
C TRP A 323 -3.56 -12.35 -6.72
N GLU A 324 -4.28 -11.79 -5.76
CA GLU A 324 -5.72 -11.63 -5.83
C GLU A 324 -6.00 -10.23 -6.39
N LYS A 325 -6.74 -10.15 -7.47
CA LYS A 325 -7.06 -8.90 -8.17
C LYS A 325 -8.55 -8.62 -8.03
N ILE A 326 -8.86 -7.54 -7.33
CA ILE A 326 -10.22 -7.13 -6.99
C ILE A 326 -10.51 -5.83 -7.74
N ASP A 327 -11.45 -5.88 -8.65
CA ASP A 327 -11.85 -4.74 -9.46
C ASP A 327 -13.09 -4.06 -8.88
N VAL A 328 -13.01 -2.73 -8.74
CA VAL A 328 -13.99 -1.90 -8.04
C VAL A 328 -14.60 -0.90 -9.01
N SER A 329 -15.92 -0.74 -8.98
CA SER A 329 -16.65 0.20 -9.83
C SER A 329 -17.48 1.19 -9.01
N PHE A 330 -17.25 2.46 -9.26
CA PHE A 330 -18.09 3.56 -8.76
C PHE A 330 -18.88 4.23 -9.90
N HIS A 331 -19.17 3.53 -11.01
CA HIS A 331 -19.83 4.09 -12.19
C HIS A 331 -21.19 4.73 -11.87
N SER A 332 -21.98 4.10 -11.02
CA SER A 332 -23.30 4.58 -10.59
C SER A 332 -23.23 5.63 -9.48
N SER A 333 -22.06 5.84 -8.87
CA SER A 333 -21.83 6.81 -7.80
C SER A 333 -21.92 8.26 -8.32
N ARG A 334 -22.50 9.14 -7.48
CA ARG A 334 -22.43 10.58 -7.71
C ARG A 334 -21.00 11.13 -7.56
N LEU A 335 -20.18 10.44 -6.79
CA LEU A 335 -18.78 10.79 -6.51
C LEU A 335 -17.77 10.00 -7.38
N ARG A 336 -18.24 9.38 -8.48
CA ARG A 336 -17.37 8.57 -9.36
C ARG A 336 -16.08 9.25 -9.78
N PHE A 337 -16.08 10.56 -9.99
CA PHE A 337 -14.85 11.32 -10.35
C PHE A 337 -13.85 11.45 -9.20
N ALA A 338 -14.24 11.09 -7.97
CA ALA A 338 -13.39 10.98 -6.81
C ALA A 338 -13.07 9.51 -6.46
N ALA A 339 -13.24 8.56 -7.39
CA ALA A 339 -13.05 7.12 -7.18
C ALA A 339 -11.73 6.80 -6.46
N HIS A 340 -10.65 7.53 -6.77
CA HIS A 340 -9.36 7.39 -6.10
C HIS A 340 -9.42 7.59 -4.59
N SER A 341 -10.27 8.49 -4.09
CA SER A 341 -10.45 8.74 -2.66
C SER A 341 -11.58 7.93 -2.06
N VAL A 342 -12.62 7.62 -2.86
CA VAL A 342 -13.79 6.85 -2.43
C VAL A 342 -13.40 5.41 -2.09
N ILE A 343 -12.56 4.78 -2.89
CA ILE A 343 -12.12 3.38 -2.68
C ILE A 343 -11.45 3.14 -1.33
N GLN A 344 -10.84 4.18 -0.74
CA GLN A 344 -10.17 4.16 0.57
C GLN A 344 -11.07 4.67 1.70
N VAL A 345 -12.20 5.32 1.36
CA VAL A 345 -13.02 6.12 2.30
C VAL A 345 -12.17 7.19 3.01
N LYS A 346 -11.42 7.97 2.20
CA LYS A 346 -10.49 8.99 2.72
C LYS A 346 -11.16 9.98 3.69
N ASP A 347 -12.42 10.30 3.46
CA ASP A 347 -13.29 11.09 4.33
C ASP A 347 -14.66 10.40 4.41
N TYR A 348 -15.06 9.96 5.60
CA TYR A 348 -16.29 9.17 5.75
C TYR A 348 -17.55 9.92 5.30
N TYR A 349 -17.65 11.21 5.57
CA TYR A 349 -18.83 11.98 5.22
C TYR A 349 -19.01 12.14 3.70
N MET A 350 -17.91 12.27 2.99
CA MET A 350 -17.91 12.43 1.53
C MET A 350 -17.76 11.10 0.77
N HIS A 351 -17.02 10.14 1.29
CA HIS A 351 -16.60 8.94 0.56
C HIS A 351 -17.20 7.64 1.12
N SER A 352 -18.31 7.73 1.87
CA SER A 352 -18.94 6.57 2.54
C SER A 352 -19.34 5.42 1.60
N GLU A 353 -19.53 5.70 0.30
CA GLU A 353 -19.86 4.68 -0.70
C GLU A 353 -18.76 3.59 -0.82
N GLY A 354 -17.49 3.90 -0.50
CA GLY A 354 -16.41 2.92 -0.49
C GLY A 354 -16.37 2.02 0.74
N ALA A 355 -17.33 2.13 1.67
CA ALA A 355 -17.32 1.38 2.92
C ALA A 355 -17.39 -0.14 2.72
N ASP A 356 -18.06 -0.61 1.70
CA ASP A 356 -18.14 -2.03 1.34
C ASP A 356 -16.80 -2.58 0.85
N VAL A 357 -15.96 -1.74 0.21
CA VAL A 357 -14.59 -2.12 -0.18
C VAL A 357 -13.73 -2.35 1.07
N ILE A 358 -13.82 -1.46 2.06
CA ILE A 358 -13.13 -1.63 3.35
C ILE A 358 -13.66 -2.87 4.08
N GLN A 359 -14.98 -3.09 4.07
CA GLN A 359 -15.58 -4.30 4.63
C GLN A 359 -15.08 -5.57 3.94
N HIS A 360 -14.98 -5.57 2.59
CA HIS A 360 -14.44 -6.68 1.82
C HIS A 360 -12.98 -6.97 2.20
N ILE A 361 -12.14 -5.92 2.38
CA ILE A 361 -10.75 -6.08 2.83
C ILE A 361 -10.71 -6.80 4.18
N ILE A 362 -11.55 -6.39 5.14
CA ILE A 362 -11.56 -6.94 6.50
C ILE A 362 -12.10 -8.37 6.53
N ASP A 363 -13.18 -8.64 5.81
CA ASP A 363 -13.82 -9.97 5.80
C ASP A 363 -12.94 -11.07 5.19
N HIS A 364 -12.00 -10.67 4.31
CA HIS A 364 -11.04 -11.58 3.67
C HIS A 364 -9.62 -11.44 4.25
N PHE A 365 -9.47 -10.77 5.41
CA PHE A 365 -8.17 -10.55 6.03
C PHE A 365 -7.68 -11.81 6.75
N LEU A 366 -6.46 -12.27 6.44
CA LEU A 366 -5.82 -13.38 7.17
C LEU A 366 -5.30 -12.88 8.53
N ILE A 367 -5.72 -13.54 9.58
CA ILE A 367 -5.31 -13.25 10.97
C ILE A 367 -4.26 -14.25 11.43
#